data_69918dc28bd1bdc31efc7cf3d29ef3b3
#
_entry.id   69918dc28bd1bdc31efc7cf3d29ef3b3
#
_cell.length_a   1.000
_cell.length_b   1.000
_cell.length_c   1.000
_cell.angle_alpha   90.00
_cell.angle_beta   90.00
_cell.angle_gamma   90.00
#
_symmetry.space_group_name_H-M   'P 1'
#
loop_
_entity.id
_entity.type
_entity.pdbx_description
1 polymer ?
#
loop_
_entity_poly.entity_id
_entity_poly.type
_entity_poly.pdbx_seq_one_letter_code
_entity_poly.pdbx_strand_id
1 'polypeptide(L)'
;MIYCQHLAGMGHLVRCREIIRALIKDFEVCFVTGGQAVPQFQLSAAVEVVYLPALWQKGAELVPLDSEDSLEVVKAKRAQQLLDTFERFQPDCLITECFPFSKMSMKYELSPLLKRAKASAKPVRIVCSLRDLIMTQPLPDGPRERRESKIRRLIDRFYDAVLVHADPNFQLLEDCFPLVDTLSCDIIYTGYVAQNLAQERAEHLLQSTALNPSAEVAVPEIVVPEVASPNVASPDSVSPSIVVSAGGGRHGYPLLSAVIAASPLMLHKLPHHIYAFAGPFMPDDAFAKLQQMAENKPNVTLQRYTHVLLDYLNQADLSISLGGYNTTMNLLRTGVRSLLLPSLNPSQADEQRIRADKLAGLGIVNLLTPQDLVPERLKAAVDYSLTHFPAPHHIDLHGADNTAGYLHRLLAEQPALATAV
;
A
#
# COMPACT_ATOMS: atom_id res chain seq x y z
N MET A 1 -16.69 -9.46 -5.31
CA MET A 1 -16.07 -8.59 -6.37
C MET A 1 -15.41 -7.40 -5.71
N ILE A 2 -14.16 -7.06 -6.06
CA ILE A 2 -13.41 -5.94 -5.50
C ILE A 2 -12.99 -5.00 -6.63
N TYR A 3 -13.36 -3.72 -6.54
CA TYR A 3 -12.93 -2.69 -7.46
C TYR A 3 -11.82 -1.84 -6.83
N CYS A 4 -10.68 -1.74 -7.50
CA CYS A 4 -9.53 -0.93 -7.08
C CYS A 4 -8.98 -0.12 -8.26
N GLN A 5 -8.96 1.19 -8.13
CA GLN A 5 -8.30 2.09 -9.08
C GLN A 5 -7.10 2.78 -8.43
N HIS A 6 -5.90 2.42 -8.86
CA HIS A 6 -4.70 3.18 -8.50
C HIS A 6 -4.34 4.16 -9.63
N LEU A 7 -4.01 5.39 -9.26
CA LEU A 7 -3.81 6.50 -10.23
C LEU A 7 -2.42 7.12 -10.16
N ALA A 8 -1.71 6.95 -9.06
CA ALA A 8 -0.43 7.63 -8.82
C ALA A 8 0.64 6.76 -8.16
N GLY A 9 0.31 5.56 -7.75
CA GLY A 9 1.24 4.65 -7.07
C GLY A 9 0.58 3.31 -6.75
N MET A 10 1.36 2.35 -6.30
CA MET A 10 0.92 0.95 -6.07
C MET A 10 0.29 0.67 -4.70
N GLY A 11 0.25 1.67 -3.80
CA GLY A 11 -0.18 1.45 -2.41
C GLY A 11 -1.59 0.86 -2.28
N HIS A 12 -2.52 1.28 -3.12
CA HIS A 12 -3.88 0.74 -3.18
C HIS A 12 -3.91 -0.74 -3.62
N LEU A 13 -3.09 -1.10 -4.61
CA LEU A 13 -2.96 -2.49 -5.08
C LEU A 13 -2.39 -3.40 -3.99
N VAL A 14 -1.31 -2.99 -3.34
CA VAL A 14 -0.67 -3.79 -2.27
C VAL A 14 -1.65 -4.04 -1.14
N ARG A 15 -2.40 -3.02 -0.69
CA ARG A 15 -3.42 -3.21 0.34
C ARG A 15 -4.53 -4.15 -0.11
N CYS A 16 -5.05 -3.98 -1.34
CA CYS A 16 -6.06 -4.90 -1.88
C CYS A 16 -5.53 -6.33 -1.98
N ARG A 17 -4.26 -6.53 -2.36
CA ARG A 17 -3.63 -7.86 -2.40
C ARG A 17 -3.68 -8.55 -1.04
N GLU A 18 -3.34 -7.85 0.04
CA GLU A 18 -3.38 -8.43 1.38
C GLU A 18 -4.81 -8.79 1.81
N ILE A 19 -5.79 -7.92 1.51
CA ILE A 19 -7.20 -8.23 1.77
C ILE A 19 -7.65 -9.44 0.94
N ILE A 20 -7.32 -9.49 -0.34
CA ILE A 20 -7.64 -10.60 -1.24
C ILE A 20 -7.02 -11.91 -0.73
N ARG A 21 -5.77 -11.89 -0.26
CA ARG A 21 -5.11 -13.06 0.34
C ARG A 21 -5.88 -13.64 1.53
N ALA A 22 -6.46 -12.78 2.35
CA ALA A 22 -7.32 -13.25 3.45
C ALA A 22 -8.64 -13.82 2.94
N LEU A 23 -9.23 -13.18 1.91
CA LEU A 23 -10.55 -13.56 1.38
C LEU A 23 -10.57 -14.86 0.59
N ILE A 24 -9.52 -15.15 -0.21
CA ILE A 24 -9.50 -16.36 -1.06
C ILE A 24 -9.49 -17.68 -0.30
N LYS A 25 -9.32 -17.64 1.02
CA LYS A 25 -9.44 -18.82 1.89
C LYS A 25 -10.86 -19.36 1.91
N ASP A 26 -11.86 -18.48 1.77
CA ASP A 26 -13.25 -18.77 2.00
C ASP A 26 -14.21 -18.22 0.92
N PHE A 27 -13.72 -17.37 0.02
CA PHE A 27 -14.52 -16.68 -1.00
C PHE A 27 -13.93 -16.82 -2.39
N GLU A 28 -14.78 -16.92 -3.40
CA GLU A 28 -14.41 -16.62 -4.78
C GLU A 28 -14.22 -15.12 -4.95
N VAL A 29 -13.09 -14.71 -5.50
CA VAL A 29 -12.75 -13.30 -5.64
C VAL A 29 -12.55 -12.91 -7.10
N CYS A 30 -13.34 -11.93 -7.57
CA CYS A 30 -13.10 -11.21 -8.79
C CYS A 30 -12.51 -9.83 -8.44
N PHE A 31 -11.30 -9.56 -8.91
CA PHE A 31 -10.58 -8.31 -8.69
C PHE A 31 -10.54 -7.48 -9.97
N VAL A 32 -11.17 -6.31 -9.94
CA VAL A 32 -11.23 -5.39 -11.08
C VAL A 32 -10.29 -4.21 -10.83
N THR A 33 -9.37 -3.99 -11.73
CA THR A 33 -8.37 -2.91 -11.66
C THR A 33 -8.17 -2.25 -13.01
N GLY A 34 -7.74 -0.98 -13.05
CA GLY A 34 -7.60 -0.22 -14.30
C GLY A 34 -6.55 0.88 -14.24
N GLY A 35 -5.53 0.71 -13.38
CA GLY A 35 -4.36 1.60 -13.35
C GLY A 35 -3.20 1.06 -14.17
N GLN A 36 -2.07 1.75 -14.13
CA GLN A 36 -0.83 1.33 -14.78
C GLN A 36 -0.40 -0.06 -14.29
N ALA A 37 0.00 -0.93 -15.20
CA ALA A 37 0.56 -2.23 -14.83
C ALA A 37 1.79 -2.04 -13.92
N VAL A 38 1.83 -2.82 -12.84
CA VAL A 38 2.97 -2.85 -11.92
C VAL A 38 3.79 -4.08 -12.24
N PRO A 39 5.06 -3.93 -12.64
CA PRO A 39 5.92 -5.07 -12.92
C PRO A 39 5.91 -6.05 -11.74
N GLN A 40 5.77 -7.35 -12.06
CA GLN A 40 5.84 -8.43 -11.08
C GLN A 40 4.76 -8.40 -9.97
N PHE A 41 3.75 -7.51 -10.05
CA PHE A 41 2.59 -7.60 -9.17
C PHE A 41 1.69 -8.77 -9.63
N GLN A 42 1.60 -9.77 -8.80
CA GLN A 42 0.80 -10.96 -9.07
C GLN A 42 -0.18 -11.22 -7.92
N LEU A 43 -1.31 -11.76 -8.26
CA LEU A 43 -2.29 -12.33 -7.33
C LEU A 43 -2.31 -13.85 -7.48
N SER A 44 -2.86 -14.54 -6.49
CA SER A 44 -3.08 -15.99 -6.57
C SER A 44 -3.86 -16.35 -7.83
N ALA A 45 -3.55 -17.50 -8.43
CA ALA A 45 -4.29 -18.06 -9.57
C ALA A 45 -5.78 -18.35 -9.23
N ALA A 46 -6.13 -18.39 -7.94
CA ALA A 46 -7.52 -18.52 -7.48
C ALA A 46 -8.34 -17.24 -7.64
N VAL A 47 -7.71 -16.11 -8.03
CA VAL A 47 -8.38 -14.82 -8.21
C VAL A 47 -8.68 -14.57 -9.67
N GLU A 48 -9.93 -14.33 -10.02
CA GLU A 48 -10.27 -13.78 -11.33
C GLU A 48 -9.85 -12.31 -11.40
N VAL A 49 -8.91 -11.96 -12.27
CA VAL A 49 -8.46 -10.58 -12.44
C VAL A 49 -9.00 -10.00 -13.73
N VAL A 50 -9.71 -8.88 -13.63
CA VAL A 50 -10.25 -8.12 -14.76
C VAL A 50 -9.51 -6.80 -14.87
N TYR A 51 -8.82 -6.59 -15.98
CA TYR A 51 -8.13 -5.35 -16.29
C TYR A 51 -9.02 -4.45 -17.15
N LEU A 52 -9.42 -3.31 -16.57
CA LEU A 52 -10.06 -2.25 -17.34
C LEU A 52 -9.01 -1.47 -18.14
N PRO A 53 -9.39 -0.83 -19.26
CA PRO A 53 -8.51 0.09 -19.97
C PRO A 53 -7.82 1.06 -19.01
N ALA A 54 -6.49 1.12 -19.04
CA ALA A 54 -5.70 1.76 -18.01
C ALA A 54 -5.87 3.29 -18.05
N LEU A 55 -6.08 3.87 -16.86
CA LEU A 55 -6.08 5.31 -16.63
C LEU A 55 -5.00 5.69 -15.64
N TRP A 56 -4.39 6.84 -15.86
CA TRP A 56 -3.39 7.40 -14.99
C TRP A 56 -3.69 8.87 -14.68
N GLN A 57 -3.19 9.36 -13.56
CA GLN A 57 -3.32 10.76 -13.17
C GLN A 57 -2.05 11.54 -13.53
N LYS A 58 -2.19 12.54 -14.42
CA LYS A 58 -1.15 13.50 -14.76
C LYS A 58 -1.56 14.88 -14.26
N GLY A 59 -0.98 15.30 -13.14
CA GLY A 59 -1.46 16.51 -12.44
C GLY A 59 -2.89 16.34 -11.94
N ALA A 60 -3.80 17.21 -12.37
CA ALA A 60 -5.23 17.13 -12.05
C ALA A 60 -6.06 16.30 -13.07
N GLU A 61 -5.46 15.93 -14.20
CA GLU A 61 -6.16 15.29 -15.32
C GLU A 61 -6.00 13.77 -15.30
N LEU A 62 -7.05 13.07 -15.74
CA LEU A 62 -6.99 11.65 -16.07
C LEU A 62 -6.55 11.51 -17.53
N VAL A 63 -5.60 10.62 -17.77
CA VAL A 63 -5.12 10.30 -19.12
C VAL A 63 -5.22 8.81 -19.37
N PRO A 64 -5.66 8.36 -20.57
CA PRO A 64 -5.54 6.99 -20.98
C PRO A 64 -4.07 6.58 -21.08
N LEU A 65 -3.77 5.31 -20.74
CA LEU A 65 -2.49 4.68 -20.99
C LEU A 65 -2.69 3.60 -22.07
N ASP A 66 -1.69 3.44 -22.91
CA ASP A 66 -1.66 2.38 -23.94
C ASP A 66 -2.89 2.37 -24.86
N SER A 67 -3.47 3.55 -25.14
CA SER A 67 -4.62 3.71 -26.02
C SER A 67 -4.57 5.03 -26.78
N GLU A 68 -4.88 5.00 -28.07
CA GLU A 68 -5.08 6.18 -28.93
C GLU A 68 -6.50 6.76 -28.80
N ASP A 69 -7.39 6.08 -28.08
CA ASP A 69 -8.75 6.53 -27.85
C ASP A 69 -8.83 7.79 -27.02
N SER A 70 -9.82 8.61 -27.26
CA SER A 70 -10.09 9.73 -26.37
C SER A 70 -10.48 9.28 -24.97
N LEU A 71 -10.26 10.14 -23.97
CA LEU A 71 -10.62 9.85 -22.58
C LEU A 71 -12.09 9.43 -22.42
N GLU A 72 -13.00 10.05 -23.16
CA GLU A 72 -14.44 9.74 -23.07
C GLU A 72 -14.76 8.35 -23.65
N VAL A 73 -14.09 7.94 -24.73
CA VAL A 73 -14.22 6.58 -25.29
C VAL A 73 -13.68 5.55 -24.29
N VAL A 74 -12.51 5.81 -23.68
CA VAL A 74 -11.95 4.93 -22.66
C VAL A 74 -12.86 4.81 -21.44
N LYS A 75 -13.43 5.93 -20.96
CA LYS A 75 -14.40 5.92 -19.87
C LYS A 75 -15.64 5.07 -20.18
N ALA A 76 -16.19 5.21 -21.41
CA ALA A 76 -17.34 4.42 -21.82
C ALA A 76 -17.02 2.92 -21.88
N LYS A 77 -15.88 2.53 -22.47
CA LYS A 77 -15.42 1.13 -22.50
C LYS A 77 -15.26 0.56 -21.10
N ARG A 78 -14.63 1.30 -20.18
CA ARG A 78 -14.44 0.90 -18.79
C ARG A 78 -15.77 0.67 -18.06
N ALA A 79 -16.69 1.65 -18.17
CA ALA A 79 -18.00 1.57 -17.52
C ALA A 79 -18.80 0.35 -18.02
N GLN A 80 -18.78 0.08 -19.33
CA GLN A 80 -19.46 -1.07 -19.91
C GLN A 80 -18.82 -2.38 -19.44
N GLN A 81 -17.50 -2.53 -19.55
CA GLN A 81 -16.78 -3.74 -19.12
C GLN A 81 -16.97 -4.03 -17.63
N LEU A 82 -17.03 -2.98 -16.79
CA LEU A 82 -17.29 -3.12 -15.37
C LEU A 82 -18.69 -3.66 -15.07
N LEU A 83 -19.71 -3.18 -15.79
CA LEU A 83 -21.09 -3.68 -15.70
C LEU A 83 -21.19 -5.11 -16.22
N ASP A 84 -20.61 -5.42 -17.38
CA ASP A 84 -20.60 -6.77 -17.94
C ASP A 84 -19.93 -7.77 -16.99
N THR A 85 -18.83 -7.36 -16.33
CA THR A 85 -18.17 -8.17 -15.32
C THR A 85 -19.08 -8.43 -14.11
N PHE A 86 -19.79 -7.41 -13.64
CA PHE A 86 -20.74 -7.54 -12.55
C PHE A 86 -21.88 -8.52 -12.88
N GLU A 87 -22.47 -8.38 -14.08
CA GLU A 87 -23.55 -9.27 -14.53
C GLU A 87 -23.10 -10.72 -14.67
N ARG A 88 -21.91 -10.94 -15.19
CA ARG A 88 -21.34 -12.27 -15.37
C ARG A 88 -20.96 -12.93 -14.04
N PHE A 89 -20.26 -12.18 -13.16
CA PHE A 89 -19.75 -12.71 -11.88
C PHE A 89 -20.84 -12.84 -10.82
N GLN A 90 -21.89 -12.01 -10.85
CA GLN A 90 -23.02 -12.00 -9.91
C GLN A 90 -22.58 -12.03 -8.43
N PRO A 91 -21.80 -11.06 -7.94
CA PRO A 91 -21.23 -11.08 -6.62
C PRO A 91 -22.28 -10.98 -5.52
N ASP A 92 -22.05 -11.69 -4.38
CA ASP A 92 -22.79 -11.48 -3.14
C ASP A 92 -22.36 -10.19 -2.42
N CYS A 93 -21.11 -9.78 -2.64
CA CYS A 93 -20.53 -8.58 -2.06
C CYS A 93 -19.75 -7.78 -3.12
N LEU A 94 -20.01 -6.48 -3.19
CA LEU A 94 -19.26 -5.50 -3.98
C LEU A 94 -18.45 -4.60 -3.05
N ILE A 95 -17.14 -4.67 -3.14
CA ILE A 95 -16.21 -3.82 -2.37
C ILE A 95 -15.65 -2.74 -3.29
N THR A 96 -15.80 -1.48 -2.91
CA THR A 96 -15.16 -0.35 -3.61
C THR A 96 -14.04 0.23 -2.76
N GLU A 97 -12.86 0.34 -3.34
CA GLU A 97 -11.69 0.87 -2.65
C GLU A 97 -11.74 2.40 -2.63
N CYS A 98 -11.82 2.97 -1.43
CA CYS A 98 -11.85 4.39 -1.09
C CYS A 98 -12.99 5.23 -1.69
N PHE A 99 -13.81 4.73 -2.59
CA PHE A 99 -14.98 5.48 -3.07
C PHE A 99 -16.15 5.32 -2.09
N PRO A 100 -16.88 6.40 -1.73
CA PRO A 100 -16.87 7.74 -2.29
C PRO A 100 -16.01 8.78 -1.55
N PHE A 101 -15.27 8.43 -0.52
CA PHE A 101 -14.44 9.36 0.24
C PHE A 101 -13.30 9.96 -0.59
N SER A 102 -12.75 9.16 -1.50
CA SER A 102 -11.83 9.60 -2.55
C SER A 102 -12.24 9.01 -3.90
N LYS A 103 -11.41 9.12 -4.94
CA LYS A 103 -11.68 8.56 -6.28
C LYS A 103 -12.96 9.08 -6.95
N MET A 104 -13.39 10.29 -6.61
CA MET A 104 -14.60 10.89 -7.22
C MET A 104 -14.52 11.05 -8.73
N SER A 105 -13.32 11.06 -9.32
CA SER A 105 -13.08 10.98 -10.76
C SER A 105 -13.60 9.69 -11.39
N MET A 106 -13.75 8.61 -10.61
CA MET A 106 -14.30 7.32 -11.07
C MET A 106 -15.82 7.23 -10.91
N LYS A 107 -16.50 8.32 -10.51
CA LYS A 107 -17.96 8.33 -10.31
C LYS A 107 -18.73 7.92 -11.58
N TYR A 108 -18.19 8.20 -12.78
CA TYR A 108 -18.84 7.89 -14.06
C TYR A 108 -19.07 6.39 -14.25
N GLU A 109 -18.17 5.52 -13.77
CA GLU A 109 -18.30 4.06 -13.83
C GLU A 109 -18.86 3.45 -12.53
N LEU A 110 -18.51 3.99 -11.36
CA LEU A 110 -18.97 3.44 -10.08
C LEU A 110 -20.44 3.76 -9.77
N SER A 111 -20.96 4.93 -10.16
CA SER A 111 -22.38 5.24 -9.90
C SER A 111 -23.35 4.34 -10.67
N PRO A 112 -23.16 4.01 -11.96
CA PRO A 112 -23.94 3.01 -12.65
C PRO A 112 -23.84 1.62 -11.99
N LEU A 113 -22.62 1.18 -11.62
CA LEU A 113 -22.38 -0.09 -10.95
C LEU A 113 -23.16 -0.21 -9.64
N LEU A 114 -23.05 0.80 -8.76
CA LEU A 114 -23.76 0.83 -7.48
C LEU A 114 -25.29 0.81 -7.64
N LYS A 115 -25.81 1.54 -8.61
CA LYS A 115 -27.25 1.50 -8.95
C LYS A 115 -27.66 0.11 -9.42
N ARG A 116 -26.85 -0.52 -10.26
CA ARG A 116 -27.11 -1.87 -10.77
C ARG A 116 -27.08 -2.90 -9.66
N ALA A 117 -26.09 -2.82 -8.75
CA ALA A 117 -25.98 -3.69 -7.59
C ALA A 117 -27.21 -3.59 -6.65
N LYS A 118 -27.71 -2.36 -6.37
CA LYS A 118 -28.94 -2.19 -5.57
C LYS A 118 -30.22 -2.61 -6.29
N ALA A 119 -30.23 -2.68 -7.62
CA ALA A 119 -31.34 -3.14 -8.44
C ALA A 119 -31.25 -4.65 -8.77
N SER A 120 -30.25 -5.35 -8.28
CA SER A 120 -30.08 -6.78 -8.52
C SER A 120 -31.20 -7.59 -7.87
N ALA A 121 -31.70 -8.62 -8.57
CA ALA A 121 -32.69 -9.56 -8.00
C ALA A 121 -32.12 -10.36 -6.82
N LYS A 122 -30.83 -10.72 -6.87
CA LYS A 122 -30.08 -11.26 -5.74
C LYS A 122 -29.56 -10.08 -4.91
N PRO A 123 -29.82 -10.04 -3.59
CA PRO A 123 -29.27 -9.01 -2.72
C PRO A 123 -27.73 -8.98 -2.78
N VAL A 124 -27.17 -7.79 -3.01
CA VAL A 124 -25.73 -7.58 -3.05
C VAL A 124 -25.35 -6.64 -1.92
N ARG A 125 -24.47 -7.09 -1.01
CA ARG A 125 -23.88 -6.22 0.01
C ARG A 125 -22.87 -5.29 -0.64
N ILE A 126 -22.92 -4.01 -0.32
CA ILE A 126 -22.01 -3.00 -0.88
C ILE A 126 -21.18 -2.41 0.25
N VAL A 127 -19.86 -2.55 0.14
CA VAL A 127 -18.91 -2.21 1.20
C VAL A 127 -17.85 -1.24 0.66
N CYS A 128 -17.55 -0.20 1.43
CA CYS A 128 -16.42 0.69 1.18
C CYS A 128 -15.20 0.20 1.97
N SER A 129 -14.11 -0.13 1.28
CA SER A 129 -12.80 -0.40 1.89
C SER A 129 -12.03 0.92 1.97
N LEU A 130 -11.82 1.46 3.16
CA LEU A 130 -11.29 2.78 3.39
C LEU A 130 -9.98 2.71 4.21
N ARG A 131 -8.97 3.49 3.83
CA ARG A 131 -7.76 3.62 4.65
C ARG A 131 -7.94 4.64 5.78
N ASP A 132 -6.98 4.71 6.70
CA ASP A 132 -6.98 5.50 7.92
C ASP A 132 -7.22 7.01 7.74
N LEU A 133 -6.38 7.65 6.92
CA LEU A 133 -6.40 9.09 6.72
C LEU A 133 -6.92 9.44 5.32
N ILE A 134 -7.93 10.25 5.27
CA ILE A 134 -8.58 10.73 4.05
C ILE A 134 -8.83 12.23 4.14
N MET A 135 -9.00 12.88 2.99
CA MET A 135 -9.40 14.29 2.91
C MET A 135 -8.52 15.25 3.73
N THR A 136 -7.25 14.90 3.94
CA THR A 136 -6.31 15.65 4.76
C THR A 136 -5.91 17.01 4.17
N GLN A 137 -6.18 17.25 2.90
CA GLN A 137 -5.91 18.55 2.29
C GLN A 137 -6.92 19.58 2.79
N PRO A 138 -6.46 20.72 3.30
CA PRO A 138 -7.32 21.79 3.76
C PRO A 138 -8.16 22.34 2.60
N LEU A 139 -9.46 22.43 2.82
CA LEU A 139 -10.42 23.09 1.93
C LEU A 139 -11.13 24.19 2.70
N PRO A 140 -11.51 25.31 2.05
CA PRO A 140 -12.41 26.29 2.65
C PRO A 140 -13.73 25.63 3.07
N ASP A 141 -14.41 26.17 4.11
CA ASP A 141 -15.59 25.56 4.73
C ASP A 141 -16.69 25.16 3.72
N GLY A 142 -17.14 26.07 2.88
CA GLY A 142 -18.22 25.78 1.97
C GLY A 142 -17.93 24.66 0.93
N PRO A 143 -16.75 24.58 0.28
CA PRO A 143 -16.33 23.45 -0.53
C PRO A 143 -16.19 22.15 0.26
N ARG A 144 -15.70 22.22 1.51
CA ARG A 144 -15.57 21.09 2.41
C ARG A 144 -16.93 20.48 2.75
N GLU A 145 -17.85 21.28 3.24
CA GLU A 145 -19.23 20.86 3.59
C GLU A 145 -19.96 20.23 2.40
N ARG A 146 -19.82 20.82 1.19
CA ARG A 146 -20.41 20.25 -0.03
C ARG A 146 -19.84 18.89 -0.36
N ARG A 147 -18.52 18.71 -0.18
CA ARG A 147 -17.84 17.42 -0.39
C ARG A 147 -18.33 16.38 0.61
N GLU A 148 -18.33 16.71 1.89
CA GLU A 148 -18.77 15.84 2.99
C GLU A 148 -20.26 15.44 2.81
N SER A 149 -21.14 16.39 2.53
CA SER A 149 -22.57 16.12 2.26
C SER A 149 -22.79 15.23 1.03
N LYS A 150 -21.93 15.35 0.01
CA LYS A 150 -22.00 14.49 -1.18
C LYS A 150 -21.57 13.06 -0.86
N ILE A 151 -20.51 12.89 -0.06
CA ILE A 151 -20.04 11.59 0.41
C ILE A 151 -21.12 10.93 1.24
N ARG A 152 -21.64 11.62 2.26
CA ARG A 152 -22.74 11.13 3.10
C ARG A 152 -23.90 10.62 2.27
N ARG A 153 -24.43 11.43 1.33
CA ARG A 153 -25.55 11.01 0.47
C ARG A 153 -25.27 9.77 -0.37
N LEU A 154 -24.02 9.54 -0.78
CA LEU A 154 -23.64 8.34 -1.52
C LEU A 154 -23.54 7.14 -0.61
N ILE A 155 -22.97 7.30 0.59
CA ILE A 155 -22.91 6.25 1.60
C ILE A 155 -24.33 5.83 2.00
N ASP A 156 -25.16 6.75 2.48
CA ASP A 156 -26.53 6.48 2.94
C ASP A 156 -27.40 5.82 1.86
N ARG A 157 -27.12 6.12 0.58
CA ARG A 157 -27.90 5.58 -0.54
C ARG A 157 -27.47 4.16 -0.93
N PHE A 158 -26.20 3.83 -0.85
CA PHE A 158 -25.69 2.65 -1.53
C PHE A 158 -24.98 1.65 -0.59
N TYR A 159 -24.36 2.10 0.48
CA TYR A 159 -23.45 1.25 1.24
C TYR A 159 -24.12 0.60 2.45
N ASP A 160 -23.75 -0.64 2.68
CA ASP A 160 -24.18 -1.40 3.85
C ASP A 160 -23.14 -1.28 4.99
N ALA A 161 -21.85 -1.06 4.64
CA ALA A 161 -20.79 -0.83 5.62
C ALA A 161 -19.61 -0.03 5.03
N VAL A 162 -18.86 0.63 5.91
CA VAL A 162 -17.53 1.21 5.65
C VAL A 162 -16.53 0.49 6.54
N LEU A 163 -15.58 -0.21 5.93
CA LEU A 163 -14.46 -0.85 6.62
C LEU A 163 -13.30 0.13 6.67
N VAL A 164 -13.01 0.65 7.85
CA VAL A 164 -11.91 1.58 8.09
C VAL A 164 -10.68 0.76 8.47
N HIS A 165 -9.68 0.76 7.59
CA HIS A 165 -8.42 0.04 7.82
C HIS A 165 -7.48 0.88 8.71
N ALA A 166 -7.88 1.03 9.96
CA ALA A 166 -7.19 1.75 11.02
C ALA A 166 -7.48 1.09 12.37
N ASP A 167 -6.61 1.34 13.33
CA ASP A 167 -6.86 1.06 14.74
C ASP A 167 -7.52 2.30 15.38
N PRO A 168 -8.72 2.18 15.96
CA PRO A 168 -9.42 3.32 16.58
C PRO A 168 -8.68 3.91 17.77
N ASN A 169 -7.79 3.16 18.43
CA ASN A 169 -6.94 3.70 19.49
C ASN A 169 -5.80 4.58 18.96
N PHE A 170 -5.54 4.56 17.66
CA PHE A 170 -4.48 5.34 17.02
C PHE A 170 -5.03 6.43 16.09
N GLN A 171 -6.03 6.10 15.24
CA GLN A 171 -6.60 7.03 14.28
C GLN A 171 -8.08 6.79 14.09
N LEU A 172 -8.89 7.80 14.38
CA LEU A 172 -10.32 7.79 14.14
C LEU A 172 -10.67 8.38 12.76
N LEU A 173 -11.73 7.88 12.14
CA LEU A 173 -12.27 8.43 10.90
C LEU A 173 -12.88 9.82 11.15
N GLU A 174 -13.45 10.03 12.32
CA GLU A 174 -14.02 11.29 12.82
C GLU A 174 -13.02 12.44 12.75
N ASP A 175 -11.72 12.17 12.95
CA ASP A 175 -10.65 13.18 12.85
C ASP A 175 -10.56 13.80 11.44
N CYS A 176 -11.01 13.05 10.42
CA CYS A 176 -10.95 13.44 9.01
C CYS A 176 -12.32 13.72 8.40
N PHE A 177 -13.37 13.10 8.92
CA PHE A 177 -14.73 13.16 8.40
C PHE A 177 -15.74 13.31 9.54
N PRO A 178 -16.08 14.55 9.95
CA PRO A 178 -16.91 14.81 11.12
C PRO A 178 -18.36 14.29 11.04
N LEU A 179 -18.82 13.87 9.86
CA LEU A 179 -20.17 13.36 9.64
C LEU A 179 -20.32 11.86 9.89
N VAL A 180 -19.31 11.19 10.48
CA VAL A 180 -19.32 9.72 10.69
C VAL A 180 -20.58 9.28 11.45
N ASP A 181 -20.91 9.93 12.57
CA ASP A 181 -22.07 9.59 13.39
C ASP A 181 -23.43 9.81 12.71
N THR A 182 -23.43 10.47 11.56
CA THR A 182 -24.65 10.73 10.78
C THR A 182 -24.83 9.75 9.62
N LEU A 183 -23.91 8.82 9.43
CA LEU A 183 -23.99 7.79 8.40
C LEU A 183 -24.99 6.70 8.80
N SER A 184 -25.74 6.19 7.83
CA SER A 184 -26.78 5.17 8.06
C SER A 184 -26.25 3.73 7.95
N CYS A 185 -24.99 3.53 7.64
CA CYS A 185 -24.36 2.22 7.51
C CYS A 185 -23.38 1.93 8.66
N ASP A 186 -22.98 0.67 8.80
CA ASP A 186 -22.00 0.27 9.80
C ASP A 186 -20.62 0.85 9.50
N ILE A 187 -19.95 1.37 10.53
CA ILE A 187 -18.56 1.81 10.48
C ILE A 187 -17.73 0.82 11.29
N ILE A 188 -16.90 0.06 10.62
CA ILE A 188 -16.13 -1.04 11.22
C ILE A 188 -14.63 -0.77 11.11
N TYR A 189 -13.98 -0.61 12.25
CA TYR A 189 -12.52 -0.54 12.32
C TYR A 189 -11.96 -1.96 12.26
N THR A 190 -11.15 -2.23 11.23
CA THR A 190 -10.59 -3.57 10.99
C THR A 190 -9.17 -3.74 11.52
N GLY A 191 -8.55 -2.67 12.01
CA GLY A 191 -7.10 -2.62 12.16
C GLY A 191 -6.41 -2.29 10.83
N TYR A 192 -5.12 -2.00 10.88
CA TYR A 192 -4.33 -1.69 9.70
C TYR A 192 -4.06 -2.94 8.85
N VAL A 193 -4.11 -2.78 7.53
CA VAL A 193 -3.73 -3.83 6.60
C VAL A 193 -2.22 -3.78 6.38
N ALA A 194 -1.50 -4.71 6.96
CA ALA A 194 -0.06 -4.89 6.82
C ALA A 194 0.25 -6.19 6.07
N GLN A 195 1.40 -6.23 5.39
CA GLN A 195 1.89 -7.43 4.74
C GLN A 195 2.24 -8.52 5.78
N ASN A 196 2.15 -9.78 5.38
CA ASN A 196 2.46 -10.91 6.25
C ASN A 196 3.73 -11.63 5.75
N LEU A 197 4.76 -11.63 6.58
CA LEU A 197 6.07 -12.21 6.25
C LEU A 197 5.99 -13.70 5.89
N ALA A 198 5.22 -14.49 6.63
CA ALA A 198 5.09 -15.92 6.38
C ALA A 198 4.41 -16.20 5.03
N GLN A 199 3.41 -15.38 4.66
CA GLN A 199 2.71 -15.50 3.38
C GLN A 199 3.59 -15.07 2.21
N GLU A 200 4.35 -13.99 2.34
CA GLU A 200 5.30 -13.56 1.29
C GLU A 200 6.34 -14.64 1.02
N ARG A 201 6.90 -15.24 2.08
CA ARG A 201 7.85 -16.35 1.97
C ARG A 201 7.25 -17.57 1.26
N ALA A 202 6.04 -17.97 1.64
CA ALA A 202 5.36 -19.09 1.01
C ALA A 202 5.11 -18.86 -0.49
N GLU A 203 4.68 -17.68 -0.89
CA GLU A 203 4.48 -17.33 -2.30
C GLU A 203 5.78 -17.28 -3.09
N HIS A 204 6.84 -16.76 -2.50
CA HIS A 204 8.16 -16.75 -3.15
C HIS A 204 8.68 -18.17 -3.41
N LEU A 205 8.49 -19.08 -2.45
CA LEU A 205 8.84 -20.49 -2.59
C LEU A 205 8.05 -21.16 -3.72
N LEU A 206 6.74 -20.94 -3.80
CA LEU A 206 5.90 -21.50 -4.86
C LEU A 206 6.28 -20.97 -6.25
N GLN A 207 6.66 -19.71 -6.35
CA GLN A 207 7.10 -19.10 -7.62
C GLN A 207 8.47 -19.64 -8.07
N SER A 208 9.40 -19.83 -7.14
CA SER A 208 10.73 -20.37 -7.43
C SER A 208 10.67 -21.84 -7.87
N THR A 209 9.78 -22.65 -7.28
CA THR A 209 9.54 -24.05 -7.70
C THR A 209 8.81 -24.15 -9.03
N ALA A 210 7.91 -23.25 -9.35
CA ALA A 210 7.23 -23.22 -10.68
C ALA A 210 8.20 -22.86 -11.82
N LEU A 211 9.23 -22.07 -11.55
CA LEU A 211 10.26 -21.71 -12.52
C LEU A 211 11.35 -22.79 -12.68
N ASN A 212 11.46 -23.73 -11.75
CA ASN A 212 12.46 -24.80 -11.78
C ASN A 212 11.88 -26.14 -11.25
N PRO A 213 11.07 -26.86 -12.06
CA PRO A 213 10.35 -28.08 -11.62
C PRO A 213 11.25 -29.26 -11.22
N SER A 214 12.56 -29.19 -11.43
CA SER A 214 13.53 -30.24 -11.12
C SER A 214 14.37 -30.02 -9.86
N ALA A 215 14.09 -28.96 -9.07
CA ALA A 215 14.77 -28.74 -7.80
C ALA A 215 14.08 -29.57 -6.69
N GLU A 216 14.78 -30.54 -6.10
CA GLU A 216 14.35 -31.20 -4.87
C GLU A 216 14.04 -30.15 -3.79
N VAL A 217 12.87 -30.29 -3.18
CA VAL A 217 12.40 -29.40 -2.10
C VAL A 217 13.21 -29.67 -0.83
N ALA A 218 14.44 -29.16 -0.78
CA ALA A 218 15.03 -28.80 0.48
C ALA A 218 14.33 -27.51 0.94
N VAL A 219 13.78 -27.47 2.16
CA VAL A 219 13.30 -26.22 2.76
C VAL A 219 14.51 -25.28 2.76
N PRO A 220 14.59 -24.30 1.87
CA PRO A 220 15.73 -23.43 1.89
C PRO A 220 15.57 -22.57 3.14
N GLU A 221 16.53 -22.64 4.07
CA GLU A 221 16.89 -21.39 4.75
C GLU A 221 16.89 -20.33 3.66
N ILE A 222 16.09 -19.27 3.80
CA ILE A 222 16.06 -18.21 2.78
C ILE A 222 17.45 -17.61 2.82
N VAL A 223 18.28 -18.12 1.95
CA VAL A 223 19.50 -17.45 1.58
C VAL A 223 19.01 -16.23 0.81
N VAL A 224 18.91 -15.09 1.49
CA VAL A 224 19.04 -13.78 0.84
C VAL A 224 20.17 -13.99 -0.15
N PRO A 225 19.98 -13.81 -1.49
CA PRO A 225 20.97 -14.24 -2.46
C PRO A 225 22.33 -13.85 -1.92
N GLU A 226 23.17 -14.88 -1.70
CA GLU A 226 24.52 -14.70 -1.23
C GLU A 226 25.18 -13.79 -2.26
N VAL A 227 25.15 -12.51 -1.96
CA VAL A 227 25.95 -11.53 -2.70
C VAL A 227 27.36 -12.06 -2.50
N ALA A 228 27.97 -12.52 -3.58
CA ALA A 228 29.28 -13.13 -3.62
C ALA A 228 30.16 -12.48 -2.57
N SER A 229 30.46 -13.22 -1.51
CA SER A 229 31.19 -12.74 -0.35
C SER A 229 32.55 -12.25 -0.83
N PRO A 230 32.87 -10.97 -0.71
CA PRO A 230 34.27 -10.59 -0.73
C PRO A 230 34.84 -11.03 0.61
N ASN A 231 35.68 -12.04 0.57
CA ASN A 231 36.58 -12.53 1.62
C ASN A 231 36.10 -12.43 3.08
N VAL A 232 35.87 -13.62 3.61
CA VAL A 232 35.61 -13.95 5.01
C VAL A 232 36.38 -13.07 5.97
N ALA A 233 35.70 -12.14 6.62
CA ALA A 233 36.11 -11.59 7.90
C ALA A 233 35.43 -12.40 9.01
N SER A 234 36.14 -12.58 10.12
CA SER A 234 35.83 -13.40 11.28
C SER A 234 34.39 -13.24 11.82
N PRO A 235 33.79 -14.26 12.48
CA PRO A 235 32.37 -14.29 12.89
C PRO A 235 31.94 -13.25 13.94
N ASP A 236 32.77 -12.34 14.37
CA ASP A 236 32.54 -11.46 15.53
C ASP A 236 32.18 -9.99 15.18
N SER A 237 31.98 -9.65 13.90
CA SER A 237 31.51 -8.31 13.55
C SER A 237 30.48 -8.35 12.38
N VAL A 238 29.25 -8.68 12.70
CA VAL A 238 28.15 -8.47 11.75
C VAL A 238 27.97 -6.95 11.59
N SER A 239 28.36 -6.44 10.42
CA SER A 239 28.14 -5.01 10.09
C SER A 239 26.65 -4.73 10.03
N PRO A 240 26.15 -3.64 10.67
CA PRO A 240 24.75 -3.28 10.60
C PRO A 240 24.23 -3.19 9.17
N SER A 241 23.01 -3.66 8.95
CA SER A 241 22.31 -3.55 7.68
C SER A 241 21.31 -2.40 7.73
N ILE A 242 21.37 -1.52 6.71
CA ILE A 242 20.45 -0.38 6.56
C ILE A 242 19.61 -0.59 5.31
N VAL A 243 18.29 -0.63 5.48
CA VAL A 243 17.34 -0.72 4.36
C VAL A 243 16.77 0.64 4.03
N VAL A 244 16.88 1.05 2.76
CA VAL A 244 16.32 2.32 2.28
C VAL A 244 15.21 2.06 1.28
N SER A 245 14.01 2.55 1.55
CA SER A 245 12.85 2.32 0.69
C SER A 245 12.17 3.62 0.24
N ALA A 246 12.09 3.82 -1.06
CA ALA A 246 11.33 4.91 -1.69
C ALA A 246 9.87 4.53 -2.01
N GLY A 247 9.38 3.39 -1.54
CA GLY A 247 8.02 2.91 -1.82
C GLY A 247 7.78 2.74 -3.32
N GLY A 248 6.78 3.43 -3.89
CA GLY A 248 6.51 3.40 -5.32
C GLY A 248 7.59 4.05 -6.20
N GLY A 249 8.46 4.87 -5.63
CA GLY A 249 9.66 5.42 -6.27
C GLY A 249 9.50 6.79 -6.93
N ARG A 250 8.30 7.21 -7.31
CA ARG A 250 8.07 8.45 -8.08
C ARG A 250 8.72 9.70 -7.44
N HIS A 251 8.76 9.78 -6.11
CA HIS A 251 9.29 10.91 -5.34
C HIS A 251 10.48 10.52 -4.46
N GLY A 252 11.11 9.37 -4.72
CA GLY A 252 12.15 8.80 -3.87
C GLY A 252 13.56 9.31 -4.12
N TYR A 253 13.81 9.99 -5.25
CA TYR A 253 15.16 10.44 -5.62
C TYR A 253 15.85 11.28 -4.54
N PRO A 254 15.22 12.30 -3.92
CA PRO A 254 15.87 13.10 -2.90
C PRO A 254 16.38 12.29 -1.69
N LEU A 255 15.58 11.34 -1.20
CA LEU A 255 15.97 10.47 -0.09
C LEU A 255 17.14 9.57 -0.48
N LEU A 256 17.01 8.84 -1.59
CA LEU A 256 18.01 7.89 -2.04
C LEU A 256 19.34 8.57 -2.37
N SER A 257 19.31 9.70 -3.07
CA SER A 257 20.53 10.47 -3.39
C SER A 257 21.22 10.97 -2.13
N ALA A 258 20.48 11.45 -1.13
CA ALA A 258 21.03 11.89 0.15
C ALA A 258 21.71 10.73 0.91
N VAL A 259 21.05 9.56 1.00
CA VAL A 259 21.62 8.39 1.68
C VAL A 259 22.87 7.89 0.96
N ILE A 260 22.82 7.77 -0.36
CA ILE A 260 24.00 7.35 -1.16
C ILE A 260 25.15 8.34 -1.00
N ALA A 261 24.87 9.64 -0.99
CA ALA A 261 25.89 10.67 -0.78
C ALA A 261 26.50 10.63 0.63
N ALA A 262 25.70 10.33 1.66
CA ALA A 262 26.13 10.25 3.04
C ALA A 262 26.88 8.95 3.37
N SER A 263 26.74 7.89 2.55
CA SER A 263 27.27 6.55 2.88
C SER A 263 28.78 6.52 3.18
N PRO A 264 29.68 7.28 2.48
CA PRO A 264 31.10 7.28 2.84
C PRO A 264 31.37 7.90 4.22
N LEU A 265 30.59 8.94 4.58
CA LEU A 265 30.73 9.60 5.88
C LEU A 265 30.26 8.69 7.03
N MET A 266 29.22 7.90 6.79
CA MET A 266 28.71 6.89 7.74
C MET A 266 29.70 5.72 7.86
N LEU A 267 30.23 5.22 6.75
CA LEU A 267 31.13 4.06 6.71
C LEU A 267 32.43 4.29 7.49
N HIS A 268 32.91 5.52 7.54
CA HIS A 268 34.15 5.86 8.26
C HIS A 268 34.11 5.55 9.77
N LYS A 269 32.89 5.61 10.37
CA LYS A 269 32.72 5.36 11.82
C LYS A 269 32.04 4.03 12.13
N LEU A 270 31.21 3.53 11.23
CA LEU A 270 30.43 2.32 11.42
C LEU A 270 30.46 1.50 10.14
N PRO A 271 31.14 0.35 10.09
CA PRO A 271 30.98 -0.60 8.99
C PRO A 271 29.50 -0.94 8.85
N HIS A 272 28.92 -0.77 7.65
CA HIS A 272 27.51 -1.06 7.39
C HIS A 272 27.29 -1.37 5.92
N HIS A 273 26.17 -2.05 5.60
CA HIS A 273 25.71 -2.22 4.22
C HIS A 273 24.34 -1.60 4.03
N ILE A 274 24.17 -0.89 2.93
CA ILE A 274 22.94 -0.19 2.55
C ILE A 274 22.28 -0.95 1.41
N TYR A 275 21.06 -1.45 1.63
CA TYR A 275 20.18 -1.99 0.59
C TYR A 275 19.15 -0.93 0.21
N ALA A 276 19.30 -0.34 -0.96
CA ALA A 276 18.47 0.77 -1.42
C ALA A 276 17.49 0.33 -2.51
N PHE A 277 16.18 0.53 -2.29
CA PHE A 277 15.10 0.16 -3.20
C PHE A 277 14.42 1.42 -3.75
N ALA A 278 14.63 1.65 -5.04
CA ALA A 278 14.21 2.89 -5.71
C ALA A 278 12.69 2.96 -5.96
N GLY A 279 12.03 1.81 -6.07
CA GLY A 279 10.62 1.68 -6.42
C GLY A 279 10.36 1.57 -7.92
N PRO A 280 9.29 0.84 -8.32
CA PRO A 280 9.05 0.48 -9.72
C PRO A 280 8.72 1.68 -10.63
N PHE A 281 8.19 2.77 -10.07
CA PHE A 281 7.81 3.96 -10.82
C PHE A 281 8.84 5.10 -10.76
N MET A 282 10.06 4.81 -10.31
CA MET A 282 11.12 5.81 -10.40
C MET A 282 11.46 6.08 -11.87
N PRO A 283 11.54 7.34 -12.33
CA PRO A 283 11.95 7.68 -13.68
C PRO A 283 13.34 7.09 -14.01
N ASP A 284 13.51 6.62 -15.23
CA ASP A 284 14.74 5.91 -15.66
C ASP A 284 15.98 6.82 -15.59
N ASP A 285 15.83 8.08 -15.94
CA ASP A 285 16.91 9.07 -15.83
C ASP A 285 17.33 9.34 -14.38
N ALA A 286 16.36 9.34 -13.44
CA ALA A 286 16.63 9.49 -12.02
C ALA A 286 17.31 8.23 -11.47
N PHE A 287 16.86 7.04 -11.87
CA PHE A 287 17.48 5.79 -11.45
C PHE A 287 18.92 5.67 -11.98
N ALA A 288 19.17 6.01 -13.25
CA ALA A 288 20.52 6.01 -13.83
C ALA A 288 21.48 6.93 -13.07
N LYS A 289 21.02 8.12 -12.65
CA LYS A 289 21.82 9.03 -11.78
C LYS A 289 22.17 8.39 -10.45
N LEU A 290 21.21 7.69 -9.80
CA LEU A 290 21.47 6.98 -8.55
C LEU A 290 22.47 5.84 -8.74
N GLN A 291 22.39 5.09 -9.85
CA GLN A 291 23.36 4.04 -10.19
C GLN A 291 24.77 4.63 -10.32
N GLN A 292 24.93 5.73 -11.05
CA GLN A 292 26.21 6.42 -11.16
C GLN A 292 26.74 6.88 -9.79
N MET A 293 25.87 7.39 -8.91
CA MET A 293 26.26 7.78 -7.56
C MET A 293 26.69 6.60 -6.68
N ALA A 294 26.14 5.40 -6.91
CA ALA A 294 26.43 4.19 -6.15
C ALA A 294 27.65 3.41 -6.69
N GLU A 295 28.08 3.63 -7.93
CA GLU A 295 29.06 2.81 -8.66
C GLU A 295 30.38 2.59 -7.90
N ASN A 296 30.86 3.58 -7.15
CA ASN A 296 32.12 3.52 -6.40
C ASN A 296 31.89 3.37 -4.87
N LYS A 297 30.74 2.78 -4.46
CA LYS A 297 30.39 2.58 -3.05
C LYS A 297 30.08 1.12 -2.78
N PRO A 298 31.09 0.31 -2.41
CA PRO A 298 30.94 -1.14 -2.25
C PRO A 298 29.94 -1.53 -1.13
N ASN A 299 29.65 -0.61 -0.21
CA ASN A 299 28.69 -0.80 0.86
C ASN A 299 27.24 -0.38 0.47
N VAL A 300 26.96 -0.09 -0.80
CA VAL A 300 25.64 0.28 -1.29
C VAL A 300 25.20 -0.66 -2.39
N THR A 301 24.12 -1.39 -2.15
CA THR A 301 23.41 -2.16 -3.18
C THR A 301 22.14 -1.42 -3.57
N LEU A 302 22.09 -0.90 -4.80
CA LEU A 302 20.92 -0.22 -5.33
C LEU A 302 20.14 -1.15 -6.25
N GLN A 303 18.85 -1.32 -5.95
CA GLN A 303 17.90 -2.10 -6.76
C GLN A 303 16.67 -1.26 -7.06
N ARG A 304 16.02 -1.53 -8.20
CA ARG A 304 14.77 -0.86 -8.54
C ARG A 304 13.62 -1.35 -7.69
N TYR A 305 13.52 -2.65 -7.49
CA TYR A 305 12.42 -3.30 -6.79
C TYR A 305 12.84 -4.64 -6.18
N THR A 306 12.16 -5.05 -5.12
CA THR A 306 12.26 -6.39 -4.54
C THR A 306 10.87 -6.87 -4.13
N HIS A 307 10.62 -8.18 -4.23
CA HIS A 307 9.38 -8.81 -3.73
C HIS A 307 9.44 -9.12 -2.23
N VAL A 308 10.64 -9.21 -1.68
CA VAL A 308 10.90 -9.63 -0.31
C VAL A 308 11.36 -8.45 0.56
N LEU A 309 10.79 -7.26 0.33
CA LEU A 309 11.15 -6.06 1.11
C LEU A 309 10.93 -6.28 2.61
N LEU A 310 9.88 -7.01 2.96
CA LEU A 310 9.56 -7.27 4.36
C LEU A 310 10.64 -8.14 5.04
N ASP A 311 11.26 -9.09 4.30
CA ASP A 311 12.40 -9.88 4.81
C ASP A 311 13.62 -9.00 5.04
N TYR A 312 13.93 -8.09 4.11
CA TYR A 312 15.01 -7.11 4.31
C TYR A 312 14.76 -6.26 5.55
N LEU A 313 13.55 -5.74 5.72
CA LEU A 313 13.19 -4.92 6.89
C LEU A 313 13.25 -5.71 8.20
N ASN A 314 12.84 -6.99 8.19
CA ASN A 314 12.86 -7.84 9.36
C ASN A 314 14.28 -8.19 9.84
N GLN A 315 15.27 -8.15 8.93
CA GLN A 315 16.67 -8.42 9.23
C GLN A 315 17.51 -7.14 9.38
N ALA A 316 16.94 -5.98 9.08
CA ALA A 316 17.66 -4.73 9.13
C ALA A 316 17.84 -4.20 10.55
N ASP A 317 18.97 -3.55 10.79
CA ASP A 317 19.22 -2.79 12.02
C ASP A 317 18.54 -1.42 11.99
N LEU A 318 18.36 -0.85 10.78
CA LEU A 318 17.72 0.43 10.58
C LEU A 318 17.01 0.48 9.21
N SER A 319 15.83 1.05 9.18
CA SER A 319 15.16 1.46 7.94
C SER A 319 15.19 2.98 7.77
N ILE A 320 15.50 3.46 6.56
CA ILE A 320 15.36 4.87 6.16
C ILE A 320 14.37 4.91 5.00
N SER A 321 13.14 5.37 5.26
CA SER A 321 12.05 5.13 4.31
C SER A 321 11.15 6.34 4.12
N LEU A 322 10.53 6.45 2.93
CA LEU A 322 9.40 7.35 2.73
C LEU A 322 8.17 6.87 3.48
N GLY A 323 7.42 7.81 4.09
CA GLY A 323 6.28 7.58 4.98
C GLY A 323 4.98 7.12 4.31
N GLY A 324 5.04 6.37 3.19
CA GLY A 324 3.86 5.78 2.55
C GLY A 324 3.14 4.78 3.46
N TYR A 325 1.81 4.63 3.28
CA TYR A 325 1.00 3.73 4.12
C TYR A 325 1.60 2.33 4.27
N ASN A 326 1.82 1.61 3.17
CA ASN A 326 2.33 0.23 3.23
C ASN A 326 3.72 0.14 3.87
N THR A 327 4.61 1.08 3.53
CA THR A 327 5.95 1.12 4.15
C THR A 327 5.83 1.30 5.65
N THR A 328 5.01 2.24 6.11
CA THR A 328 4.78 2.47 7.54
C THR A 328 4.22 1.22 8.22
N MET A 329 3.26 0.53 7.61
CA MET A 329 2.70 -0.72 8.16
C MET A 329 3.75 -1.84 8.22
N ASN A 330 4.64 -1.92 7.24
CA ASN A 330 5.75 -2.87 7.26
C ASN A 330 6.76 -2.57 8.38
N LEU A 331 7.06 -1.29 8.63
CA LEU A 331 7.91 -0.88 9.74
C LEU A 331 7.29 -1.25 11.10
N LEU A 332 5.99 -1.03 11.28
CA LEU A 332 5.25 -1.45 12.47
C LEU A 332 5.27 -2.97 12.63
N ARG A 333 5.07 -3.72 11.55
CA ARG A 333 5.04 -5.19 11.55
C ARG A 333 6.39 -5.80 11.95
N THR A 334 7.49 -5.20 11.50
CA THR A 334 8.85 -5.72 11.77
C THR A 334 9.46 -5.19 13.06
N GLY A 335 8.98 -4.05 13.55
CA GLY A 335 9.57 -3.38 14.71
C GLY A 335 10.99 -2.85 14.48
N VAL A 336 11.43 -2.78 13.21
CA VAL A 336 12.76 -2.26 12.86
C VAL A 336 12.88 -0.79 13.24
N ARG A 337 14.06 -0.39 13.77
CA ARG A 337 14.38 1.03 13.99
C ARG A 337 14.16 1.81 12.69
N SER A 338 13.52 2.97 12.77
CA SER A 338 13.08 3.65 11.56
C SER A 338 13.33 5.15 11.59
N LEU A 339 13.93 5.62 10.50
CA LEU A 339 13.95 7.03 10.09
C LEU A 339 12.92 7.22 8.97
N LEU A 340 11.84 7.91 9.26
CA LEU A 340 10.71 8.08 8.37
C LEU A 340 10.68 9.50 7.81
N LEU A 341 10.74 9.62 6.49
CA LEU A 341 10.58 10.89 5.77
C LEU A 341 9.16 10.97 5.19
N PRO A 342 8.27 11.83 5.69
CA PRO A 342 6.99 12.11 5.02
C PRO A 342 7.21 12.62 3.59
N SER A 343 6.27 12.33 2.71
CA SER A 343 6.38 12.72 1.30
C SER A 343 6.61 14.22 1.13
N LEU A 344 7.51 14.58 0.24
CA LEU A 344 7.75 15.96 -0.17
C LEU A 344 6.69 16.45 -1.18
N ASN A 345 5.84 15.56 -1.68
CA ASN A 345 4.77 15.92 -2.60
C ASN A 345 3.57 16.47 -1.81
N PRO A 346 3.13 17.72 -2.06
CA PRO A 346 2.02 18.35 -1.33
C PRO A 346 0.73 17.52 -1.32
N SER A 347 0.45 16.77 -2.38
CA SER A 347 -0.79 15.95 -2.47
C SER A 347 -0.82 14.76 -1.51
N GLN A 348 0.32 14.35 -0.95
CA GLN A 348 0.47 13.20 -0.06
C GLN A 348 1.12 13.57 1.28
N ALA A 349 1.68 14.78 1.37
CA ALA A 349 2.48 15.21 2.50
C ALA A 349 1.68 15.21 3.81
N ASP A 350 0.47 15.77 3.81
CA ASP A 350 -0.33 15.94 5.02
C ASP A 350 -0.71 14.60 5.65
N GLU A 351 -1.20 13.65 4.84
CA GLU A 351 -1.55 12.32 5.32
C GLU A 351 -0.35 11.58 5.92
N GLN A 352 0.77 11.59 5.20
CA GLN A 352 1.98 10.91 5.66
C GLN A 352 2.57 11.59 6.89
N ARG A 353 2.54 12.93 6.95
CA ARG A 353 3.03 13.70 8.09
C ARG A 353 2.18 13.45 9.34
N ILE A 354 0.85 13.52 9.23
CA ILE A 354 -0.05 13.27 10.38
C ILE A 354 0.24 11.89 10.99
N ARG A 355 0.37 10.85 10.16
CA ARG A 355 0.67 9.49 10.63
C ARG A 355 2.06 9.41 11.25
N ALA A 356 3.06 9.98 10.59
CA ALA A 356 4.43 9.97 11.03
C ALA A 356 4.62 10.74 12.35
N ASP A 357 4.00 11.91 12.50
CA ASP A 357 4.04 12.72 13.72
C ASP A 357 3.40 11.96 14.92
N LYS A 358 2.26 11.28 14.70
CA LYS A 358 1.63 10.43 15.73
C LYS A 358 2.56 9.29 16.15
N LEU A 359 3.17 8.59 15.21
CA LEU A 359 4.10 7.49 15.51
C LEU A 359 5.37 7.96 16.23
N ALA A 360 5.91 9.10 15.83
CA ALA A 360 7.06 9.70 16.48
C ALA A 360 6.72 10.20 17.91
N GLY A 361 5.54 10.78 18.10
CA GLY A 361 5.03 11.15 19.42
C GLY A 361 4.90 9.96 20.39
N LEU A 362 4.69 8.77 19.87
CA LEU A 362 4.68 7.51 20.62
C LEU A 362 6.08 6.88 20.75
N GLY A 363 7.14 7.45 20.16
CA GLY A 363 8.49 6.91 20.19
C GLY A 363 8.69 5.67 19.32
N ILE A 364 7.75 5.37 18.40
CA ILE A 364 7.81 4.16 17.55
C ILE A 364 8.75 4.37 16.36
N VAL A 365 8.83 5.59 15.83
CA VAL A 365 9.70 5.96 14.71
C VAL A 365 10.43 7.27 15.01
N ASN A 366 11.57 7.49 14.35
CA ASN A 366 12.22 8.80 14.29
C ASN A 366 11.89 9.47 12.95
N LEU A 367 11.77 10.80 12.94
CA LEU A 367 11.42 11.55 11.74
C LEU A 367 12.65 12.18 11.10
N LEU A 368 12.64 12.20 9.77
CA LEU A 368 13.47 13.04 8.94
C LEU A 368 12.65 14.20 8.37
N THR A 369 13.30 15.33 8.25
CA THR A 369 12.80 16.50 7.54
C THR A 369 13.60 16.72 6.25
N PRO A 370 13.13 17.55 5.29
CA PRO A 370 13.91 17.90 4.11
C PRO A 370 15.29 18.47 4.42
N GLN A 371 15.42 19.17 5.56
CA GLN A 371 16.68 19.77 6.03
C GLN A 371 17.70 18.72 6.49
N ASP A 372 17.26 17.51 6.81
CA ASP A 372 18.12 16.41 7.26
C ASP A 372 18.71 15.62 6.07
N LEU A 373 18.31 15.94 4.84
CA LEU A 373 18.82 15.30 3.63
C LEU A 373 20.22 15.83 3.19
N VAL A 374 21.03 16.24 4.17
CA VAL A 374 22.45 16.58 3.95
C VAL A 374 23.32 15.57 4.71
N PRO A 375 24.51 15.20 4.20
CA PRO A 375 25.28 14.08 4.70
C PRO A 375 25.54 14.09 6.20
N GLU A 376 25.90 15.22 6.78
CA GLU A 376 26.27 15.35 8.20
C GLU A 376 25.04 15.16 9.12
N ARG A 377 23.89 15.75 8.75
CA ARG A 377 22.67 15.62 9.52
C ARG A 377 22.07 14.22 9.41
N LEU A 378 22.07 13.69 8.17
CA LEU A 378 21.59 12.33 7.95
C LEU A 378 22.42 11.32 8.72
N LYS A 379 23.76 11.48 8.71
CA LYS A 379 24.62 10.65 9.55
C LYS A 379 24.27 10.75 11.03
N ALA A 380 24.09 11.96 11.56
CA ALA A 380 23.71 12.16 12.95
C ALA A 380 22.40 11.49 13.31
N ALA A 381 21.39 11.54 12.41
CA ALA A 381 20.12 10.87 12.57
C ALA A 381 20.27 9.33 12.56
N VAL A 382 21.12 8.80 11.70
CA VAL A 382 21.46 7.36 11.65
C VAL A 382 22.15 6.92 12.94
N ASP A 383 23.19 7.63 13.38
CA ASP A 383 23.91 7.31 14.62
C ASP A 383 22.95 7.29 15.83
N TYR A 384 22.07 8.27 15.91
CA TYR A 384 21.06 8.34 16.97
C TYR A 384 20.12 7.12 16.91
N SER A 385 19.55 6.83 15.73
CA SER A 385 18.54 5.79 15.57
C SER A 385 19.11 4.38 15.79
N LEU A 386 20.39 4.14 15.47
CA LEU A 386 21.03 2.85 15.73
C LEU A 386 21.24 2.57 17.22
N THR A 387 21.25 3.61 18.05
CA THR A 387 21.44 3.47 19.52
C THR A 387 20.12 3.53 20.30
N HIS A 388 19.00 3.89 19.65
CA HIS A 388 17.69 4.03 20.29
C HIS A 388 16.70 3.04 19.73
N PHE A 389 16.14 2.19 20.60
CA PHE A 389 15.11 1.21 20.20
C PHE A 389 13.74 1.90 20.09
N PRO A 390 12.91 1.47 19.13
CA PRO A 390 11.54 1.94 19.06
C PRO A 390 10.75 1.52 20.29
N ALA A 391 9.80 2.36 20.71
CA ALA A 391 8.85 1.98 21.74
C ALA A 391 7.97 0.82 21.28
N PRO A 392 7.63 -0.14 22.15
CA PRO A 392 6.67 -1.18 21.83
C PRO A 392 5.30 -0.58 21.57
N HIS A 393 4.52 -1.21 20.69
CA HIS A 393 3.17 -0.76 20.38
C HIS A 393 2.18 -1.92 20.30
N HIS A 394 0.89 -1.60 20.44
CA HIS A 394 -0.23 -2.53 20.33
C HIS A 394 -1.17 -2.16 19.18
N ILE A 395 -0.68 -1.40 18.19
CA ILE A 395 -1.46 -1.03 17.01
C ILE A 395 -1.89 -2.31 16.29
N ASP A 396 -3.19 -2.46 16.06
CA ASP A 396 -3.74 -3.63 15.37
C ASP A 396 -3.34 -3.63 13.87
N LEU A 397 -2.61 -4.66 13.45
CA LEU A 397 -2.12 -4.86 12.10
C LEU A 397 -2.81 -6.06 11.40
N HIS A 398 -3.94 -6.55 11.91
CA HIS A 398 -4.67 -7.71 11.37
C HIS A 398 -5.82 -7.33 10.44
N GLY A 399 -5.78 -6.12 9.86
CA GLY A 399 -6.87 -5.56 9.07
C GLY A 399 -7.37 -6.43 7.91
N ALA A 400 -6.50 -7.24 7.30
CA ALA A 400 -6.91 -8.17 6.24
C ALA A 400 -7.76 -9.32 6.77
N ASP A 401 -7.31 -10.01 7.83
CA ASP A 401 -8.04 -11.14 8.43
C ASP A 401 -9.33 -10.65 9.11
N ASN A 402 -9.30 -9.50 9.78
CA ASN A 402 -10.50 -8.90 10.39
C ASN A 402 -11.53 -8.48 9.31
N THR A 403 -11.07 -8.02 8.14
CA THR A 403 -11.95 -7.76 6.99
C THR A 403 -12.64 -9.04 6.51
N ALA A 404 -11.91 -10.14 6.35
CA ALA A 404 -12.48 -11.42 5.96
C ALA A 404 -13.51 -11.91 7.00
N GLY A 405 -13.17 -11.86 8.28
CA GLY A 405 -14.07 -12.24 9.37
C GLY A 405 -15.36 -11.39 9.44
N TYR A 406 -15.26 -10.08 9.17
CA TYR A 406 -16.45 -9.23 9.09
C TYR A 406 -17.35 -9.61 7.91
N LEU A 407 -16.76 -9.81 6.72
CA LEU A 407 -17.52 -10.17 5.53
C LEU A 407 -18.22 -11.52 5.67
N HIS A 408 -17.61 -12.48 6.37
CA HIS A 408 -18.27 -13.75 6.73
C HIS A 408 -19.57 -13.49 7.51
N ARG A 409 -19.52 -12.67 8.54
CA ARG A 409 -20.72 -12.35 9.35
C ARG A 409 -21.76 -11.60 8.53
N LEU A 410 -21.34 -10.56 7.80
CA LEU A 410 -22.22 -9.74 6.96
C LEU A 410 -23.00 -10.55 5.92
N LEU A 411 -22.35 -11.57 5.33
CA LEU A 411 -22.97 -12.42 4.30
C LEU A 411 -23.79 -13.56 4.90
N ALA A 412 -23.44 -14.06 6.10
CA ALA A 412 -24.23 -15.05 6.81
C ALA A 412 -25.58 -14.49 7.30
N GLU A 413 -25.66 -13.19 7.57
CA GLU A 413 -26.88 -12.49 8.00
C GLU A 413 -27.87 -12.20 6.84
N GLN A 414 -27.56 -12.59 5.61
CA GLN A 414 -28.55 -12.52 4.53
C GLN A 414 -29.70 -13.49 4.80
N PRO A 415 -30.96 -13.04 4.88
CA PRO A 415 -32.08 -13.94 4.96
C PRO A 415 -32.04 -14.87 3.74
N ALA A 416 -32.07 -16.17 3.98
CA ALA A 416 -32.23 -17.16 2.91
C ALA A 416 -33.39 -16.70 2.04
N LEU A 417 -33.18 -16.54 0.72
CA LEU A 417 -34.27 -16.27 -0.21
C LEU A 417 -35.39 -17.28 0.10
N ALA A 418 -36.52 -16.81 0.61
CA ALA A 418 -37.68 -17.61 0.75
C ALA A 418 -37.91 -18.24 -0.63
N THR A 419 -37.65 -19.55 -0.74
CA THR A 419 -38.00 -20.34 -1.91
C THR A 419 -39.50 -20.19 -2.05
N ALA A 420 -39.91 -19.29 -2.98
CA ALA A 420 -41.30 -19.20 -3.39
C ALA A 420 -41.61 -20.56 -4.02
N VAL A 421 -42.44 -21.30 -3.31
CA VAL A 421 -43.11 -22.53 -3.76
C VAL A 421 -44.20 -22.11 -4.76
#